data_26d289518bb25b1037276cc708ae24f9
#
_entry.id   26d289518bb25b1037276cc708ae24f9
#
_cell.length_a   1.000
_cell.length_b   1.000
_cell.length_c   1.000
_cell.angle_alpha   90.00
_cell.angle_beta   90.00
_cell.angle_gamma   90.00
#
_symmetry.space_group_name_H-M   'P 1'
#
loop_
_entity.id
_entity.type
_entity.pdbx_description
1 polymer ?
#
loop_
_entity_poly.entity_id
_entity_poly.type
_entity_poly.pdbx_seq_one_letter_code
_entity_poly.pdbx_strand_id
1 'polypeptide(L)'
;IQIVKGQDANTVDVVNEVKALIEDEQKAIEGLVIDISLDQGKPIEDSVFTMVEKAIFGGLIAILVILLFLRDWRSTIISVVSIPVSIFIALLLLSWMEITLNIMTLGAITVAIGRVIDDSIVVVENIYRRMHLKEEKLRGRALVREATIEMFKPILSSTLVTVAVFAPLIFVGGMVGELFLPFALTMTFALGASLIVAITIVPALSHVLFRKKLYGEKTASSHKEIGSLAKWYKGALEKCLNHKWITSIIAVIMLVGSLALTPLIGFSFMGSSEEKVMYLTYTPATGDLMENTLANVEAVEQELLKREDVELLQISINTEASTDMASMMTGGGAGGALMFLTFDPDMKNFPEVREEIEEYVFNIGQSGE
;
A
#
# COMPACT_ATOMS: atom_id res chain seq x y z
N ILE A 1 -25.72 -11.16 16.49
CA ILE A 1 -25.00 -10.24 17.43
C ILE A 1 -24.02 -9.42 16.60
N GLN A 2 -24.10 -8.10 16.70
CA GLN A 2 -23.14 -7.21 16.10
C GLN A 2 -22.19 -6.69 17.19
N ILE A 3 -20.89 -6.84 16.94
CA ILE A 3 -19.84 -6.35 17.86
C ILE A 3 -19.13 -5.19 17.16
N VAL A 4 -19.13 -4.04 17.81
CA VAL A 4 -18.51 -2.81 17.29
C VAL A 4 -17.32 -2.46 18.19
N LYS A 5 -16.16 -2.22 17.58
CA LYS A 5 -14.97 -1.82 18.33
C LYS A 5 -15.09 -0.40 18.89
N GLY A 6 -14.43 -0.13 20.02
CA GLY A 6 -14.20 1.24 20.48
C GLY A 6 -13.33 2.05 19.52
N GLN A 7 -13.40 3.38 19.58
CA GLN A 7 -12.65 4.25 18.65
C GLN A 7 -11.12 4.03 18.71
N ASP A 8 -10.59 3.75 19.90
CA ASP A 8 -9.15 3.57 20.11
C ASP A 8 -8.69 2.10 20.01
N ALA A 9 -9.60 1.15 19.76
CA ALA A 9 -9.29 -0.27 19.71
C ALA A 9 -8.78 -0.69 18.32
N ASN A 10 -7.84 -1.63 18.30
CA ASN A 10 -7.36 -2.26 17.06
C ASN A 10 -8.41 -3.25 16.54
N THR A 11 -8.80 -3.12 15.28
CA THR A 11 -9.84 -3.96 14.67
C THR A 11 -9.44 -5.44 14.65
N VAL A 12 -8.19 -5.74 14.29
CA VAL A 12 -7.69 -7.12 14.18
C VAL A 12 -7.62 -7.78 15.56
N ASP A 13 -7.15 -7.06 16.58
CA ASP A 13 -7.06 -7.58 17.94
C ASP A 13 -8.46 -7.91 18.49
N VAL A 14 -9.42 -6.98 18.34
CA VAL A 14 -10.81 -7.20 18.79
C VAL A 14 -11.44 -8.39 18.08
N VAL A 15 -11.27 -8.50 16.76
CA VAL A 15 -11.81 -9.64 15.98
C VAL A 15 -11.19 -10.96 16.44
N ASN A 16 -9.90 -11.00 16.69
CA ASN A 16 -9.21 -12.20 17.15
C ASN A 16 -9.64 -12.61 18.56
N GLU A 17 -9.82 -11.65 19.47
CA GLU A 17 -10.37 -11.92 20.80
C GLU A 17 -11.82 -12.47 20.73
N VAL A 18 -12.64 -11.90 19.85
CA VAL A 18 -14.02 -12.38 19.64
C VAL A 18 -14.03 -13.80 19.06
N LYS A 19 -13.16 -14.09 18.08
CA LYS A 19 -13.02 -15.45 17.53
C LYS A 19 -12.61 -16.47 18.61
N ALA A 20 -11.65 -16.10 19.44
CA ALA A 20 -11.23 -16.96 20.56
C ALA A 20 -12.37 -17.21 21.55
N LEU A 21 -13.16 -16.18 21.88
CA LEU A 21 -14.33 -16.29 22.73
C LEU A 21 -15.39 -17.22 22.11
N ILE A 22 -15.65 -17.06 20.80
CA ILE A 22 -16.60 -17.94 20.07
C ILE A 22 -16.16 -19.39 20.14
N GLU A 23 -14.87 -19.68 19.91
CA GLU A 23 -14.35 -21.05 20.01
C GLU A 23 -14.50 -21.64 21.42
N ASP A 24 -14.26 -20.83 22.45
CA ASP A 24 -14.40 -21.29 23.84
C ASP A 24 -15.86 -21.54 24.21
N GLU A 25 -16.79 -20.70 23.79
CA GLU A 25 -18.22 -20.88 24.03
C GLU A 25 -18.81 -22.08 23.25
N GLN A 26 -18.36 -22.29 22.00
CA GLN A 26 -18.77 -23.47 21.22
C GLN A 26 -18.26 -24.79 21.85
N LYS A 27 -17.11 -24.78 22.52
CA LYS A 27 -16.60 -25.94 23.27
C LYS A 27 -17.33 -26.14 24.60
N ALA A 28 -17.80 -25.05 25.24
CA ALA A 28 -18.48 -25.10 26.53
C ALA A 28 -19.95 -25.52 26.42
N ILE A 29 -20.60 -25.18 25.31
CA ILE A 29 -22.04 -25.42 25.09
C ILE A 29 -22.22 -26.43 23.96
N GLU A 30 -22.64 -27.63 24.29
CA GLU A 30 -22.87 -28.70 23.32
C GLU A 30 -24.01 -28.33 22.35
N GLY A 31 -23.73 -28.35 21.05
CA GLY A 31 -24.69 -28.02 20.00
C GLY A 31 -24.78 -26.51 19.63
N LEU A 32 -23.99 -25.65 20.27
CA LEU A 32 -23.88 -24.25 19.86
C LEU A 32 -23.05 -24.13 18.58
N VAL A 33 -23.67 -23.56 17.54
CA VAL A 33 -23.00 -23.19 16.29
C VAL A 33 -23.07 -21.67 16.14
N ILE A 34 -21.94 -21.02 15.98
CA ILE A 34 -21.84 -19.59 15.75
C ILE A 34 -21.08 -19.38 14.45
N ASP A 35 -21.75 -18.86 13.44
CA ASP A 35 -21.15 -18.50 12.16
C ASP A 35 -20.83 -17.02 12.12
N ILE A 36 -19.67 -16.67 11.57
CA ILE A 36 -19.22 -15.29 11.43
C ILE A 36 -19.64 -14.80 10.04
N SER A 37 -20.64 -13.94 9.99
CA SER A 37 -21.16 -13.41 8.73
C SER A 37 -20.30 -12.29 8.14
N LEU A 38 -19.65 -11.48 8.97
CA LEU A 38 -18.78 -10.40 8.55
C LEU A 38 -17.56 -10.32 9.46
N ASP A 39 -16.39 -10.55 8.88
CA ASP A 39 -15.09 -10.42 9.52
C ASP A 39 -14.31 -9.26 8.92
N GLN A 40 -14.28 -8.13 9.60
CA GLN A 40 -13.50 -6.96 9.14
C GLN A 40 -11.99 -7.08 9.43
N GLY A 41 -11.57 -8.04 10.25
CA GLY A 41 -10.16 -8.26 10.58
C GLY A 41 -9.42 -8.99 9.46
N LYS A 42 -10.06 -9.99 8.86
CA LYS A 42 -9.43 -10.84 7.83
C LYS A 42 -8.94 -10.06 6.60
N PRO A 43 -9.72 -9.17 5.95
CA PRO A 43 -9.22 -8.36 4.84
C PRO A 43 -8.03 -7.47 5.22
N ILE A 44 -7.99 -6.99 6.48
CA ILE A 44 -6.87 -6.21 6.99
C ILE A 44 -5.63 -7.09 7.13
N GLU A 45 -5.73 -8.26 7.76
CA GLU A 45 -4.64 -9.23 7.91
C GLU A 45 -4.08 -9.67 6.55
N ASP A 46 -4.95 -10.04 5.61
CA ASP A 46 -4.58 -10.46 4.25
C ASP A 46 -3.88 -9.33 3.49
N SER A 47 -4.36 -8.10 3.64
CA SER A 47 -3.72 -6.91 3.05
C SER A 47 -2.34 -6.65 3.65
N VAL A 48 -2.21 -6.73 4.98
CA VAL A 48 -0.94 -6.58 5.70
C VAL A 48 0.05 -7.66 5.24
N PHE A 49 -0.38 -8.92 5.22
CA PHE A 49 0.45 -10.04 4.79
C PHE A 49 0.92 -9.86 3.34
N THR A 50 0.01 -9.53 2.43
CA THR A 50 0.32 -9.27 1.02
C THR A 50 1.32 -8.14 0.87
N MET A 51 1.17 -7.05 1.60
CA MET A 51 2.10 -5.91 1.53
C MET A 51 3.48 -6.26 2.08
N VAL A 52 3.56 -7.00 3.18
CA VAL A 52 4.84 -7.50 3.71
C VAL A 52 5.51 -8.44 2.72
N GLU A 53 4.77 -9.38 2.13
CA GLU A 53 5.28 -10.26 1.08
C GLU A 53 5.84 -9.48 -0.10
N LYS A 54 5.08 -8.50 -0.62
CA LYS A 54 5.52 -7.65 -1.74
C LYS A 54 6.72 -6.77 -1.37
N ALA A 55 6.79 -6.28 -0.13
CA ALA A 55 7.93 -5.52 0.37
C ALA A 55 9.19 -6.39 0.42
N ILE A 56 9.09 -7.63 0.92
CA ILE A 56 10.20 -8.59 0.94
C ILE A 56 10.62 -8.94 -0.48
N PHE A 57 9.68 -9.26 -1.37
CA PHE A 57 9.96 -9.59 -2.76
C PHE A 57 10.60 -8.42 -3.51
N GLY A 58 10.08 -7.20 -3.36
CA GLY A 58 10.67 -5.98 -3.89
C GLY A 58 12.07 -5.73 -3.36
N GLY A 59 12.30 -5.95 -2.06
CA GLY A 59 13.62 -5.88 -1.44
C GLY A 59 14.61 -6.89 -2.02
N LEU A 60 14.19 -8.14 -2.25
CA LEU A 60 15.03 -9.17 -2.87
C LEU A 60 15.40 -8.82 -4.31
N ILE A 61 14.45 -8.33 -5.11
CA ILE A 61 14.72 -7.84 -6.47
C ILE A 61 15.72 -6.69 -6.42
N ALA A 62 15.53 -5.74 -5.52
CA ALA A 62 16.44 -4.60 -5.36
C ALA A 62 17.85 -5.07 -5.00
N ILE A 63 18.02 -6.04 -4.10
CA ILE A 63 19.30 -6.65 -3.74
C ILE A 63 19.95 -7.27 -4.98
N LEU A 64 19.20 -8.02 -5.77
CA LEU A 64 19.67 -8.65 -7.00
C LEU A 64 20.17 -7.60 -8.00
N VAL A 65 19.39 -6.54 -8.22
CA VAL A 65 19.74 -5.43 -9.11
C VAL A 65 21.00 -4.72 -8.64
N ILE A 66 21.11 -4.39 -7.35
CA ILE A 66 22.28 -3.75 -6.75
C ILE A 66 23.53 -4.62 -6.97
N LEU A 67 23.41 -5.92 -6.69
CA LEU A 67 24.52 -6.86 -6.86
C LEU A 67 24.97 -6.93 -8.33
N LEU A 68 24.03 -6.92 -9.26
CA LEU A 68 24.31 -6.95 -10.70
C LEU A 68 25.02 -5.66 -11.17
N PHE A 69 24.57 -4.51 -10.66
CA PHE A 69 25.12 -3.20 -11.03
C PHE A 69 26.46 -2.90 -10.39
N LEU A 70 26.54 -3.00 -9.08
CA LEU A 70 27.75 -2.67 -8.33
C LEU A 70 28.82 -3.77 -8.44
N ARG A 71 28.42 -5.02 -8.72
CA ARG A 71 29.30 -6.20 -8.81
C ARG A 71 30.27 -6.32 -7.62
N ASP A 72 29.87 -5.80 -6.47
CA ASP A 72 30.63 -5.84 -5.22
C ASP A 72 29.67 -6.17 -4.07
N TRP A 73 29.81 -7.36 -3.50
CA TRP A 73 28.93 -7.87 -2.45
C TRP A 73 28.94 -7.01 -1.17
N ARG A 74 30.06 -6.32 -0.91
CA ARG A 74 30.19 -5.44 0.26
C ARG A 74 29.34 -4.18 0.11
N SER A 75 29.39 -3.59 -1.06
CA SER A 75 28.51 -2.47 -1.41
C SER A 75 27.04 -2.86 -1.30
N THR A 76 26.70 -4.06 -1.75
CA THR A 76 25.34 -4.59 -1.67
C THR A 76 24.90 -4.76 -0.21
N ILE A 77 25.72 -5.35 0.66
CA ILE A 77 25.39 -5.51 2.08
C ILE A 77 25.15 -4.16 2.76
N ILE A 78 25.98 -3.15 2.47
CA ILE A 78 25.81 -1.81 3.07
C ILE A 78 24.44 -1.24 2.70
N SER A 79 24.08 -1.31 1.42
CA SER A 79 22.79 -0.82 0.92
C SER A 79 21.62 -1.62 1.48
N VAL A 80 21.75 -2.94 1.60
CA VAL A 80 20.70 -3.81 2.15
C VAL A 80 20.44 -3.55 3.64
N VAL A 81 21.50 -3.34 4.43
CA VAL A 81 21.36 -3.04 5.86
C VAL A 81 20.69 -1.68 6.10
N SER A 82 20.87 -0.73 5.19
CA SER A 82 20.24 0.59 5.31
C SER A 82 18.71 0.53 5.23
N ILE A 83 18.14 -0.45 4.52
CA ILE A 83 16.69 -0.59 4.33
C ILE A 83 15.99 -0.83 5.68
N PRO A 84 16.27 -1.94 6.39
CA PRO A 84 15.58 -2.21 7.66
C PRO A 84 15.84 -1.11 8.69
N VAL A 85 17.04 -0.54 8.75
CA VAL A 85 17.35 0.53 9.69
C VAL A 85 16.50 1.78 9.42
N SER A 86 16.38 2.19 8.16
CA SER A 86 15.54 3.35 7.80
C SER A 86 14.06 3.09 8.08
N ILE A 87 13.58 1.88 7.79
CA ILE A 87 12.19 1.49 8.06
C ILE A 87 11.92 1.47 9.56
N PHE A 88 12.81 0.90 10.38
CA PHE A 88 12.64 0.87 11.84
C PHE A 88 12.63 2.28 12.45
N ILE A 89 13.46 3.19 11.95
CA ILE A 89 13.42 4.60 12.39
C ILE A 89 12.07 5.23 12.00
N ALA A 90 11.58 4.98 10.78
CA ALA A 90 10.28 5.49 10.34
C ALA A 90 9.13 4.93 11.19
N LEU A 91 9.13 3.62 11.47
CA LEU A 91 8.15 2.98 12.36
C LEU A 91 8.18 3.53 13.79
N LEU A 92 9.37 3.79 14.31
CA LEU A 92 9.53 4.43 15.62
C LEU A 92 8.89 5.82 15.64
N LEU A 93 9.09 6.62 14.60
CA LEU A 93 8.49 7.97 14.49
C LEU A 93 6.98 7.90 14.32
N LEU A 94 6.46 6.93 13.58
CA LEU A 94 5.01 6.69 13.44
C LEU A 94 4.39 6.29 14.77
N SER A 95 5.03 5.36 15.50
CA SER A 95 4.59 4.94 16.83
C SER A 95 4.58 6.10 17.82
N TRP A 96 5.54 7.01 17.73
CA TRP A 96 5.61 8.19 18.61
C TRP A 96 4.49 9.21 18.31
N MET A 97 3.95 9.20 17.09
CA MET A 97 2.80 10.00 16.69
C MET A 97 1.46 9.25 16.81
N GLU A 98 1.46 8.08 17.44
CA GLU A 98 0.27 7.23 17.63
C GLU A 98 -0.39 6.80 16.31
N ILE A 99 0.38 6.79 15.22
CA ILE A 99 -0.10 6.33 13.91
C ILE A 99 0.05 4.81 13.84
N THR A 100 -1.07 4.12 13.68
CA THR A 100 -1.12 2.65 13.58
C THR A 100 -0.68 2.15 12.21
N LEU A 101 -0.19 0.91 12.17
CA LEU A 101 0.05 0.21 10.91
C LEU A 101 -1.29 -0.17 10.28
N ASN A 102 -1.52 0.33 9.08
CA ASN A 102 -2.70 0.07 8.28
C ASN A 102 -2.32 -0.05 6.79
N ILE A 103 -3.29 -0.30 5.93
CA ILE A 103 -3.07 -0.45 4.48
C ILE A 103 -2.33 0.77 3.90
N MET A 104 -2.66 1.99 4.34
CA MET A 104 -2.05 3.22 3.85
C MET A 104 -0.58 3.35 4.30
N THR A 105 -0.29 3.11 5.59
CA THR A 105 1.08 3.17 6.12
C THR A 105 1.98 2.09 5.53
N LEU A 106 1.46 0.87 5.38
CA LEU A 106 2.20 -0.25 4.77
C LEU A 106 2.42 -0.04 3.27
N GLY A 107 1.42 0.49 2.57
CA GLY A 107 1.55 0.91 1.17
C GLY A 107 2.64 1.98 1.00
N ALA A 108 2.65 2.98 1.87
CA ALA A 108 3.69 4.02 1.89
C ALA A 108 5.09 3.43 2.13
N ILE A 109 5.24 2.52 3.10
CA ILE A 109 6.52 1.83 3.37
C ILE A 109 6.99 1.06 2.13
N THR A 110 6.09 0.33 1.47
CA THR A 110 6.40 -0.44 0.27
C THR A 110 6.94 0.46 -0.85
N VAL A 111 6.32 1.61 -1.07
CA VAL A 111 6.78 2.61 -2.05
C VAL A 111 8.09 3.26 -1.59
N ALA A 112 8.23 3.55 -0.29
CA ALA A 112 9.42 4.18 0.26
C ALA A 112 10.67 3.29 0.15
N ILE A 113 10.54 1.95 0.20
CA ILE A 113 11.67 1.01 0.10
C ILE A 113 12.55 1.32 -1.11
N GLY A 114 11.96 1.53 -2.29
CA GLY A 114 12.69 1.86 -3.50
C GLY A 114 13.52 3.14 -3.35
N ARG A 115 12.96 4.18 -2.77
CA ARG A 115 13.63 5.46 -2.55
C ARG A 115 14.72 5.38 -1.48
N VAL A 116 14.46 4.65 -0.40
CA VAL A 116 15.41 4.41 0.70
C VAL A 116 16.68 3.72 0.18
N ILE A 117 16.51 2.78 -0.74
CA ILE A 117 17.62 2.06 -1.36
C ILE A 117 18.46 3.01 -2.23
N ASP A 118 17.81 3.86 -3.01
CA ASP A 118 18.49 4.79 -3.92
C ASP A 118 19.48 5.70 -3.20
N ASP A 119 19.08 6.32 -2.10
CA ASP A 119 19.93 7.23 -1.31
C ASP A 119 21.20 6.51 -0.85
N SER A 120 21.06 5.28 -0.38
CA SER A 120 22.18 4.46 0.11
C SER A 120 23.09 4.00 -1.01
N ILE A 121 22.53 3.62 -2.18
CA ILE A 121 23.30 3.21 -3.36
C ILE A 121 24.20 4.36 -3.83
N VAL A 122 23.64 5.56 -3.95
CA VAL A 122 24.36 6.74 -4.45
C VAL A 122 25.58 7.06 -3.57
N VAL A 123 25.41 6.99 -2.23
CA VAL A 123 26.53 7.22 -1.30
C VAL A 123 27.60 6.13 -1.41
N VAL A 124 27.18 4.85 -1.38
CA VAL A 124 28.11 3.71 -1.46
C VAL A 124 28.85 3.71 -2.79
N GLU A 125 28.15 3.96 -3.89
CA GLU A 125 28.75 4.01 -5.22
C GLU A 125 29.77 5.14 -5.33
N ASN A 126 29.45 6.33 -4.83
CA ASN A 126 30.39 7.44 -4.85
C ASN A 126 31.64 7.16 -4.01
N ILE A 127 31.50 6.56 -2.82
CA ILE A 127 32.64 6.12 -2.01
C ILE A 127 33.47 5.08 -2.79
N TYR A 128 32.81 4.08 -3.37
CA TYR A 128 33.44 3.02 -4.14
C TYR A 128 34.18 3.58 -5.37
N ARG A 129 33.54 4.47 -6.13
CA ARG A 129 34.09 5.14 -7.29
C ARG A 129 35.37 5.93 -6.92
N ARG A 130 35.30 6.77 -5.87
CA ARG A 130 36.43 7.57 -5.43
C ARG A 130 37.62 6.73 -4.94
N MET A 131 37.36 5.59 -4.29
CA MET A 131 38.45 4.66 -3.90
C MET A 131 39.27 4.16 -5.09
N HIS A 132 38.66 4.07 -6.28
CA HIS A 132 39.31 3.53 -7.48
C HIS A 132 39.84 4.62 -8.42
N LEU A 133 39.61 5.90 -8.15
CA LEU A 133 40.17 6.99 -8.93
C LEU A 133 41.69 7.10 -8.70
N LYS A 134 42.47 7.16 -9.81
CA LYS A 134 43.93 7.29 -9.75
C LYS A 134 44.38 8.62 -9.14
N GLU A 135 43.65 9.69 -9.42
CA GLU A 135 43.93 11.06 -9.00
C GLU A 135 43.49 11.39 -7.57
N GLU A 136 42.74 10.50 -6.93
CA GLU A 136 42.23 10.72 -5.57
C GLU A 136 43.38 10.66 -4.55
N LYS A 137 43.61 11.77 -3.87
CA LYS A 137 44.65 11.92 -2.85
C LYS A 137 44.22 11.50 -1.47
N LEU A 138 42.89 11.56 -1.19
CA LEU A 138 42.34 11.22 0.11
C LEU A 138 42.31 9.70 0.31
N ARG A 139 42.44 9.28 1.55
CA ARG A 139 42.38 7.87 1.96
C ARG A 139 41.62 7.70 3.26
N GLY A 140 41.16 6.49 3.52
CA GLY A 140 40.53 6.13 4.79
C GLY A 140 39.28 7.00 5.09
N ARG A 141 39.21 7.50 6.32
CA ARG A 141 38.09 8.30 6.79
C ARG A 141 37.87 9.60 6.03
N ALA A 142 38.97 10.26 5.60
CA ALA A 142 38.87 11.51 4.87
C ALA A 142 38.20 11.34 3.51
N LEU A 143 38.53 10.26 2.80
CA LEU A 143 37.90 9.91 1.50
C LEU A 143 36.41 9.63 1.71
N VAL A 144 36.05 8.80 2.69
CA VAL A 144 34.64 8.45 2.96
C VAL A 144 33.84 9.70 3.30
N ARG A 145 34.38 10.58 4.15
CA ARG A 145 33.72 11.83 4.54
C ARG A 145 33.47 12.74 3.32
N GLU A 146 34.47 13.00 2.53
CA GLU A 146 34.34 13.88 1.35
C GLU A 146 33.39 13.30 0.30
N ALA A 147 33.45 11.99 0.05
CA ALA A 147 32.53 11.31 -0.84
C ALA A 147 31.10 11.41 -0.38
N THR A 148 30.86 11.34 0.94
CA THR A 148 29.52 11.50 1.52
C THR A 148 29.03 12.94 1.42
N ILE A 149 29.87 13.92 1.73
CA ILE A 149 29.51 15.35 1.65
C ILE A 149 29.16 15.74 0.20
N GLU A 150 29.86 15.21 -0.78
CA GLU A 150 29.58 15.43 -2.21
C GLU A 150 28.15 15.01 -2.57
N MET A 151 27.66 13.90 -2.00
CA MET A 151 26.31 13.36 -2.27
C MET A 151 25.22 13.97 -1.38
N PHE A 152 25.57 14.68 -0.32
CA PHE A 152 24.59 15.24 0.63
C PHE A 152 23.59 16.18 -0.05
N LYS A 153 24.07 17.15 -0.84
CA LYS A 153 23.18 18.11 -1.52
C LYS A 153 22.21 17.44 -2.51
N PRO A 154 22.67 16.57 -3.44
CA PRO A 154 21.77 15.84 -4.35
C PRO A 154 20.70 15.03 -3.60
N ILE A 155 21.09 14.27 -2.57
CA ILE A 155 20.16 13.42 -1.82
C ILE A 155 19.16 14.30 -1.04
N LEU A 156 19.64 15.32 -0.33
CA LEU A 156 18.77 16.25 0.41
C LEU A 156 17.75 16.91 -0.53
N SER A 157 18.22 17.43 -1.69
CA SER A 157 17.34 18.07 -2.66
C SER A 157 16.28 17.10 -3.19
N SER A 158 16.66 15.87 -3.52
CA SER A 158 15.75 14.82 -3.99
C SER A 158 14.73 14.45 -2.92
N THR A 159 15.17 14.28 -1.68
CA THR A 159 14.28 14.00 -0.53
C THR A 159 13.29 15.12 -0.29
N LEU A 160 13.77 16.38 -0.26
CA LEU A 160 12.90 17.55 -0.06
C LEU A 160 11.85 17.69 -1.18
N VAL A 161 12.23 17.47 -2.44
CA VAL A 161 11.28 17.49 -3.56
C VAL A 161 10.20 16.41 -3.38
N THR A 162 10.60 15.20 -3.01
CA THR A 162 9.65 14.10 -2.81
C THR A 162 8.72 14.40 -1.63
N VAL A 163 9.23 14.90 -0.51
CA VAL A 163 8.42 15.32 0.65
C VAL A 163 7.46 16.45 0.25
N ALA A 164 7.92 17.42 -0.54
CA ALA A 164 7.06 18.51 -1.01
C ALA A 164 5.90 18.05 -1.90
N VAL A 165 6.05 16.93 -2.62
CA VAL A 165 4.96 16.33 -3.41
C VAL A 165 3.87 15.74 -2.50
N PHE A 166 4.26 15.17 -1.35
CA PHE A 166 3.30 14.59 -0.39
C PHE A 166 2.79 15.60 0.65
N ALA A 167 3.50 16.71 0.86
CA ALA A 167 3.11 17.73 1.84
C ALA A 167 1.67 18.27 1.68
N PRO A 168 1.13 18.48 0.47
CA PRO A 168 -0.25 18.92 0.31
C PRO A 168 -1.28 17.98 0.91
N LEU A 169 -1.01 16.66 0.96
CA LEU A 169 -1.93 15.68 1.55
C LEU A 169 -2.13 15.89 3.06
N ILE A 170 -1.16 16.49 3.75
CA ILE A 170 -1.25 16.81 5.18
C ILE A 170 -2.29 17.91 5.45
N PHE A 171 -2.55 18.76 4.47
CA PHE A 171 -3.48 19.89 4.58
C PHE A 171 -4.89 19.58 4.01
N VAL A 172 -5.09 18.40 3.47
CA VAL A 172 -6.40 17.95 2.99
C VAL A 172 -7.27 17.63 4.21
N GLY A 173 -8.44 18.28 4.31
CA GLY A 173 -9.41 18.01 5.36
C GLY A 173 -10.44 16.95 4.96
N GLY A 174 -11.28 16.55 5.95
CA GLY A 174 -12.36 15.57 5.76
C GLY A 174 -11.86 14.14 5.59
N MET A 175 -12.75 13.24 5.18
CA MET A 175 -12.48 11.80 5.07
C MET A 175 -11.25 11.46 4.21
N VAL A 176 -11.04 12.19 3.13
CA VAL A 176 -9.87 12.00 2.25
C VAL A 176 -8.58 12.33 2.99
N GLY A 177 -8.56 13.42 3.76
CA GLY A 177 -7.41 13.80 4.57
C GLY A 177 -7.08 12.76 5.63
N GLU A 178 -8.08 12.27 6.34
CA GLU A 178 -7.90 11.22 7.37
C GLU A 178 -7.32 9.92 6.78
N LEU A 179 -7.72 9.54 5.58
CA LEU A 179 -7.19 8.36 4.89
C LEU A 179 -5.75 8.55 4.41
N PHE A 180 -5.40 9.70 3.84
CA PHE A 180 -4.09 9.91 3.20
C PHE A 180 -3.04 10.54 4.11
N LEU A 181 -3.41 11.13 5.25
CA LEU A 181 -2.48 11.68 6.23
C LEU A 181 -1.46 10.64 6.73
N PRO A 182 -1.87 9.43 7.15
CA PRO A 182 -0.92 8.38 7.56
C PRO A 182 0.06 8.00 6.44
N PHE A 183 -0.39 7.96 5.18
CA PHE A 183 0.46 7.71 4.02
C PHE A 183 1.53 8.80 3.86
N ALA A 184 1.11 10.07 3.85
CA ALA A 184 2.01 11.21 3.66
C ALA A 184 3.07 11.33 4.77
N LEU A 185 2.66 11.12 6.03
CA LEU A 185 3.57 11.12 7.19
C LEU A 185 4.54 9.95 7.13
N THR A 186 4.07 8.75 6.80
CA THR A 186 4.92 7.57 6.64
C THR A 186 5.99 7.78 5.58
N MET A 187 5.61 8.30 4.41
CA MET A 187 6.55 8.64 3.35
C MET A 187 7.58 9.66 3.83
N THR A 188 7.13 10.72 4.49
CA THR A 188 8.02 11.78 5.01
C THR A 188 9.02 11.23 6.01
N PHE A 189 8.57 10.41 6.96
CA PHE A 189 9.45 9.81 7.97
C PHE A 189 10.41 8.79 7.38
N ALA A 190 9.94 7.95 6.46
CA ALA A 190 10.81 6.97 5.80
C ALA A 190 11.91 7.64 4.98
N LEU A 191 11.59 8.70 4.24
CA LEU A 191 12.56 9.45 3.46
C LEU A 191 13.51 10.27 4.35
N GLY A 192 13.02 10.88 5.43
CA GLY A 192 13.85 11.56 6.41
C GLY A 192 14.82 10.59 7.11
N ALA A 193 14.33 9.43 7.50
CA ALA A 193 15.14 8.36 8.07
C ALA A 193 16.20 7.87 7.08
N SER A 194 15.82 7.68 5.80
CA SER A 194 16.75 7.30 4.73
C SER A 194 17.89 8.27 4.58
N LEU A 195 17.59 9.57 4.54
CA LEU A 195 18.61 10.62 4.47
C LEU A 195 19.59 10.52 5.65
N ILE A 196 19.07 10.39 6.88
CA ILE A 196 19.93 10.28 8.08
C ILE A 196 20.82 9.03 7.99
N VAL A 197 20.24 7.89 7.62
CA VAL A 197 20.98 6.62 7.47
C VAL A 197 22.04 6.72 6.36
N ALA A 198 21.71 7.31 5.22
CA ALA A 198 22.62 7.47 4.10
C ALA A 198 23.85 8.35 4.43
N ILE A 199 23.70 9.35 5.30
CA ILE A 199 24.82 10.24 5.68
C ILE A 199 25.56 9.82 6.96
N THR A 200 25.04 8.84 7.71
CA THR A 200 25.63 8.39 8.99
C THR A 200 26.04 6.92 8.93
N ILE A 201 25.07 6.02 8.83
CA ILE A 201 25.28 4.56 8.93
C ILE A 201 25.98 4.03 7.69
N VAL A 202 25.55 4.45 6.51
CA VAL A 202 26.13 4.00 5.23
C VAL A 202 27.63 4.33 5.13
N PRO A 203 28.10 5.56 5.38
CA PRO A 203 29.55 5.84 5.37
C PRO A 203 30.30 5.13 6.49
N ALA A 204 29.70 4.96 7.68
CA ALA A 204 30.31 4.22 8.78
C ALA A 204 30.54 2.75 8.38
N LEU A 205 29.52 2.08 7.85
CA LEU A 205 29.62 0.71 7.34
C LEU A 205 30.60 0.61 6.15
N SER A 206 30.60 1.58 5.25
CA SER A 206 31.53 1.65 4.13
C SER A 206 32.97 1.72 4.62
N HIS A 207 33.25 2.53 5.63
CA HIS A 207 34.58 2.60 6.22
C HIS A 207 35.03 1.26 6.82
N VAL A 208 34.13 0.52 7.49
CA VAL A 208 34.44 -0.77 8.10
C VAL A 208 34.64 -1.85 7.03
N LEU A 209 33.70 -1.99 6.10
CA LEU A 209 33.73 -3.08 5.10
C LEU A 209 34.82 -2.88 4.03
N PHE A 210 35.11 -1.64 3.69
CA PHE A 210 36.17 -1.31 2.71
C PHE A 210 37.53 -1.02 3.32
N ARG A 211 37.73 -1.20 4.64
CA ARG A 211 38.92 -0.83 5.37
C ARG A 211 40.20 -1.29 4.68
N LYS A 212 40.26 -2.55 4.23
CA LYS A 212 41.45 -3.09 3.52
C LYS A 212 41.74 -2.37 2.20
N LYS A 213 40.72 -1.98 1.45
CA LYS A 213 40.86 -1.25 0.18
C LYS A 213 41.14 0.25 0.40
N LEU A 214 40.60 0.84 1.48
CA LEU A 214 40.79 2.26 1.81
C LEU A 214 42.22 2.60 2.28
N TYR A 215 42.89 1.65 2.89
CA TYR A 215 44.27 1.83 3.44
C TYR A 215 45.31 1.02 2.68
N GLY A 216 44.93 0.12 1.77
CA GLY A 216 45.82 -0.65 0.93
C GLY A 216 46.48 0.19 -0.15
N GLU A 217 47.62 -0.32 -0.69
CA GLU A 217 48.19 0.26 -1.89
C GLU A 217 47.21 0.18 -3.05
N LYS A 218 47.12 1.28 -3.84
CA LYS A 218 46.30 1.30 -5.05
C LYS A 218 46.89 0.31 -6.04
N THR A 219 46.50 -0.93 -5.99
CA THR A 219 46.73 -1.83 -7.12
C THR A 219 46.01 -1.21 -8.31
N ALA A 220 46.75 -0.95 -9.36
CA ALA A 220 46.22 -0.46 -10.62
C ALA A 220 45.25 -1.52 -11.14
N SER A 221 43.99 -1.47 -10.64
CA SER A 221 42.93 -2.30 -11.19
C SER A 221 42.71 -1.77 -12.60
N SER A 222 43.02 -2.64 -13.57
CA SER A 222 42.75 -2.46 -14.98
C SER A 222 41.42 -1.75 -15.16
N HIS A 223 41.35 -0.79 -16.05
CA HIS A 223 40.09 -0.24 -16.52
C HIS A 223 39.10 -1.40 -16.71
N LYS A 224 38.13 -1.54 -15.83
CA LYS A 224 36.99 -2.40 -16.13
C LYS A 224 36.46 -1.86 -17.45
N GLU A 225 36.63 -2.62 -18.53
CA GLU A 225 36.06 -2.25 -19.82
C GLU A 225 34.58 -1.93 -19.61
N ILE A 226 34.18 -0.80 -20.18
CA ILE A 226 32.77 -0.38 -20.16
C ILE A 226 31.96 -1.55 -20.70
N GLY A 227 31.11 -2.13 -19.85
CA GLY A 227 30.32 -3.29 -20.24
C GLY A 227 29.47 -3.01 -21.48
N SER A 228 29.13 -4.05 -22.22
CA SER A 228 28.35 -3.95 -23.46
C SER A 228 27.06 -3.11 -23.28
N LEU A 229 26.37 -3.26 -22.15
CA LEU A 229 25.19 -2.48 -21.80
C LEU A 229 25.49 -0.98 -21.66
N ALA A 230 26.61 -0.63 -21.02
CA ALA A 230 26.99 0.77 -20.83
C ALA A 230 27.48 1.41 -22.16
N LYS A 231 28.08 0.65 -23.05
CA LYS A 231 28.41 1.11 -24.42
C LYS A 231 27.14 1.39 -25.22
N TRP A 232 26.14 0.51 -25.14
CA TRP A 232 24.84 0.71 -25.78
C TRP A 232 24.15 1.97 -25.25
N TYR A 233 24.07 2.11 -23.91
CA TYR A 233 23.47 3.27 -23.26
C TYR A 233 24.19 4.59 -23.67
N LYS A 234 25.51 4.58 -23.68
CA LYS A 234 26.30 5.75 -24.13
C LYS A 234 25.95 6.14 -25.56
N GLY A 235 25.86 5.17 -26.47
CA GLY A 235 25.47 5.44 -27.86
C GLY A 235 24.02 5.96 -28.00
N ALA A 236 23.10 5.46 -27.22
CA ALA A 236 21.72 5.96 -27.18
C ALA A 236 21.67 7.41 -26.64
N LEU A 237 22.39 7.67 -25.53
CA LEU A 237 22.47 9.02 -24.93
C LEU A 237 23.08 10.04 -25.89
N GLU A 238 24.19 9.69 -26.58
CA GLU A 238 24.82 10.55 -27.57
C GLU A 238 23.87 10.90 -28.71
N LYS A 239 23.06 9.95 -29.19
CA LYS A 239 22.04 10.20 -30.21
C LYS A 239 20.94 11.15 -29.69
N CYS A 240 20.45 10.94 -28.47
CA CYS A 240 19.46 11.82 -27.86
C CYS A 240 19.99 13.26 -27.68
N LEU A 241 21.23 13.41 -27.23
CA LEU A 241 21.85 14.72 -27.04
C LEU A 241 22.12 15.44 -28.36
N ASN A 242 22.54 14.71 -29.39
CA ASN A 242 22.78 15.27 -30.71
C ASN A 242 21.48 15.73 -31.42
N HIS A 243 20.35 15.06 -31.12
CA HIS A 243 19.03 15.35 -31.70
C HIS A 243 18.04 15.86 -30.63
N LYS A 244 18.47 16.83 -29.82
CA LYS A 244 17.72 17.35 -28.67
C LYS A 244 16.28 17.75 -29.00
N TRP A 245 16.03 18.36 -30.15
CA TRP A 245 14.68 18.75 -30.57
C TRP A 245 13.79 17.54 -30.87
N ILE A 246 14.31 16.53 -31.55
CA ILE A 246 13.58 15.30 -31.84
C ILE A 246 13.24 14.58 -30.52
N THR A 247 14.21 14.48 -29.61
CA THR A 247 14.00 13.87 -28.30
C THR A 247 12.94 14.60 -27.48
N SER A 248 12.96 15.95 -27.49
CA SER A 248 11.95 16.76 -26.81
C SER A 248 10.55 16.60 -27.42
N ILE A 249 10.44 16.56 -28.75
CA ILE A 249 9.18 16.35 -29.44
C ILE A 249 8.60 14.97 -29.10
N ILE A 250 9.42 13.91 -29.12
CA ILE A 250 8.98 12.56 -28.75
C ILE A 250 8.49 12.55 -27.30
N ALA A 251 9.21 13.17 -26.37
CA ALA A 251 8.79 13.27 -24.98
C ALA A 251 7.45 13.96 -24.80
N VAL A 252 7.23 15.07 -25.51
CA VAL A 252 5.96 15.81 -25.50
C VAL A 252 4.82 14.97 -26.10
N ILE A 253 5.07 14.27 -27.22
CA ILE A 253 4.06 13.38 -27.84
C ILE A 253 3.69 12.25 -26.89
N MET A 254 4.66 11.64 -26.21
CA MET A 254 4.40 10.60 -25.22
C MET A 254 3.57 11.14 -24.02
N LEU A 255 3.92 12.33 -23.54
CA LEU A 255 3.18 12.99 -22.45
C LEU A 255 1.73 13.29 -22.87
N VAL A 256 1.53 13.94 -24.01
CA VAL A 256 0.19 14.26 -24.52
C VAL A 256 -0.60 12.99 -24.81
N GLY A 257 0.04 11.98 -25.40
CA GLY A 257 -0.57 10.69 -25.68
C GLY A 257 -1.02 9.97 -24.39
N SER A 258 -0.20 9.98 -23.34
CA SER A 258 -0.58 9.39 -22.04
C SER A 258 -1.75 10.14 -21.41
N LEU A 259 -1.77 11.46 -21.46
CA LEU A 259 -2.90 12.26 -20.98
C LEU A 259 -4.19 11.99 -21.75
N ALA A 260 -4.09 11.82 -23.09
CA ALA A 260 -5.23 11.48 -23.92
C ALA A 260 -5.81 10.08 -23.64
N LEU A 261 -5.02 9.17 -23.10
CA LEU A 261 -5.46 7.83 -22.69
C LEU A 261 -6.14 7.80 -21.30
N THR A 262 -5.99 8.86 -20.49
CA THR A 262 -6.57 8.93 -19.14
C THR A 262 -8.08 8.66 -19.10
N PRO A 263 -8.92 9.18 -20.02
CA PRO A 263 -10.36 8.90 -20.01
C PRO A 263 -10.72 7.42 -20.23
N LEU A 264 -9.84 6.65 -20.87
CA LEU A 264 -10.08 5.22 -21.12
C LEU A 264 -9.87 4.34 -19.89
N ILE A 265 -9.15 4.85 -18.88
CA ILE A 265 -8.83 4.08 -17.65
C ILE A 265 -10.02 4.08 -16.69
N GLY A 266 -10.92 5.09 -16.78
CA GLY A 266 -12.01 5.27 -15.85
C GLY A 266 -11.53 5.82 -14.50
N PHE A 267 -12.48 6.27 -13.69
CA PHE A 267 -12.22 6.76 -12.34
C PHE A 267 -12.92 5.85 -11.34
N SER A 268 -12.16 5.20 -10.46
CA SER A 268 -12.67 4.47 -9.31
C SER A 268 -11.94 4.96 -8.07
N PHE A 269 -12.69 5.37 -7.06
CA PHE A 269 -12.11 5.86 -5.80
C PHE A 269 -11.61 4.69 -4.93
N MET A 270 -12.36 3.61 -4.89
CA MET A 270 -11.92 2.34 -4.32
C MET A 270 -11.88 1.32 -5.44
N GLY A 271 -10.75 0.62 -5.59
CA GLY A 271 -10.68 -0.53 -6.46
C GLY A 271 -11.83 -1.48 -6.09
N SER A 272 -12.47 -2.09 -7.08
CA SER A 272 -13.39 -3.18 -6.79
C SER A 272 -12.59 -4.23 -6.00
N SER A 273 -12.91 -4.36 -4.71
CA SER A 273 -12.47 -5.53 -3.96
C SER A 273 -12.95 -6.74 -4.74
N GLU A 274 -12.10 -7.73 -4.91
CA GLU A 274 -12.49 -9.00 -5.55
C GLU A 274 -13.55 -9.76 -4.72
N GLU A 275 -13.88 -9.25 -3.54
CA GLU A 275 -14.97 -9.76 -2.72
C GLU A 275 -16.29 -9.56 -3.47
N LYS A 276 -16.87 -10.67 -3.88
CA LYS A 276 -18.16 -10.70 -4.55
C LYS A 276 -19.24 -10.58 -3.51
N VAL A 277 -19.51 -9.34 -3.13
CA VAL A 277 -20.53 -8.97 -2.15
C VAL A 277 -21.54 -8.01 -2.77
N MET A 278 -22.78 -8.10 -2.30
CA MET A 278 -23.87 -7.24 -2.72
C MET A 278 -24.61 -6.71 -1.50
N TYR A 279 -24.93 -5.44 -1.53
CA TYR A 279 -25.76 -4.79 -0.52
C TYR A 279 -27.09 -4.42 -1.16
N LEU A 280 -28.18 -4.91 -0.59
CA LEU A 280 -29.52 -4.52 -0.95
C LEU A 280 -30.13 -3.74 0.22
N THR A 281 -30.69 -2.59 -0.07
CA THR A 281 -31.38 -1.76 0.93
C THR A 281 -32.85 -1.68 0.63
N TYR A 282 -33.68 -1.97 1.63
CA TYR A 282 -35.11 -1.74 1.57
C TYR A 282 -35.43 -0.51 2.40
N THR A 283 -36.09 0.47 1.77
CA THR A 283 -36.57 1.68 2.43
C THR A 283 -38.09 1.70 2.37
N PRO A 284 -38.80 1.54 3.51
CA PRO A 284 -40.25 1.54 3.52
C PRO A 284 -40.81 2.91 3.14
N ALA A 285 -42.00 2.93 2.56
CA ALA A 285 -42.73 4.16 2.33
C ALA A 285 -43.06 4.89 3.65
N THR A 286 -43.19 6.21 3.61
CA THR A 286 -43.49 6.99 4.83
C THR A 286 -44.85 6.58 5.41
N GLY A 287 -44.87 6.02 6.61
CA GLY A 287 -46.05 5.56 7.29
C GLY A 287 -46.34 4.08 7.11
N ASP A 288 -45.46 3.34 6.44
CA ASP A 288 -45.61 1.89 6.32
C ASP A 288 -45.39 1.18 7.66
N LEU A 289 -46.08 0.06 7.84
CA LEU A 289 -46.00 -0.72 9.08
C LEU A 289 -44.82 -1.69 9.02
N MET A 290 -44.18 -1.91 10.17
CA MET A 290 -43.08 -2.86 10.29
C MET A 290 -43.48 -4.27 9.81
N GLU A 291 -44.77 -4.65 9.94
CA GLU A 291 -45.27 -5.93 9.48
C GLU A 291 -45.19 -6.10 7.96
N ASN A 292 -45.39 -5.01 7.20
CA ASN A 292 -45.24 -4.98 5.74
C ASN A 292 -43.74 -5.09 5.33
N THR A 293 -42.88 -4.39 6.06
CA THR A 293 -41.41 -4.51 5.86
C THR A 293 -40.98 -5.95 6.07
N LEU A 294 -41.39 -6.59 7.16
CA LEU A 294 -41.07 -7.98 7.44
C LEU A 294 -41.55 -8.91 6.32
N ALA A 295 -42.78 -8.76 5.86
CA ALA A 295 -43.37 -9.59 4.80
C ALA A 295 -42.61 -9.42 3.47
N ASN A 296 -42.26 -8.18 3.10
CA ASN A 296 -41.51 -7.89 1.86
C ASN A 296 -40.06 -8.42 1.93
N VAL A 297 -39.38 -8.24 3.06
CA VAL A 297 -38.04 -8.72 3.30
C VAL A 297 -38.01 -10.24 3.31
N GLU A 298 -38.96 -10.90 3.95
CA GLU A 298 -39.08 -12.37 3.97
C GLU A 298 -39.33 -12.95 2.58
N ALA A 299 -40.13 -12.28 1.74
CA ALA A 299 -40.34 -12.70 0.36
C ALA A 299 -39.04 -12.67 -0.48
N VAL A 300 -38.23 -11.61 -0.31
CA VAL A 300 -36.91 -11.49 -0.96
C VAL A 300 -35.95 -12.55 -0.40
N GLU A 301 -35.91 -12.75 0.91
CA GLU A 301 -35.08 -13.76 1.56
C GLU A 301 -35.34 -15.17 1.02
N GLN A 302 -36.63 -15.57 0.96
CA GLN A 302 -37.01 -16.90 0.46
C GLN A 302 -36.59 -17.15 -0.97
N GLU A 303 -36.56 -16.13 -1.81
CA GLU A 303 -36.09 -16.26 -3.20
C GLU A 303 -34.58 -16.31 -3.28
N LEU A 304 -33.88 -15.48 -2.53
CA LEU A 304 -32.42 -15.46 -2.50
C LEU A 304 -31.84 -16.78 -1.92
N LEU A 305 -32.50 -17.36 -0.92
CA LEU A 305 -32.10 -18.65 -0.35
C LEU A 305 -32.27 -19.85 -1.29
N LYS A 306 -33.07 -19.74 -2.37
CA LYS A 306 -33.19 -20.79 -3.39
C LYS A 306 -31.99 -20.79 -4.34
N ARG A 307 -31.19 -19.75 -4.35
CA ARG A 307 -30.05 -19.62 -5.24
C ARG A 307 -28.86 -20.39 -4.67
N GLU A 308 -28.28 -21.25 -5.46
CA GLU A 308 -27.07 -22.04 -5.11
C GLU A 308 -25.79 -21.17 -5.13
N ASP A 309 -25.84 -19.99 -5.75
CA ASP A 309 -24.72 -19.07 -5.92
C ASP A 309 -24.54 -18.12 -4.73
N VAL A 310 -25.50 -18.04 -3.80
CA VAL A 310 -25.43 -17.24 -2.58
C VAL A 310 -24.84 -18.09 -1.44
N GLU A 311 -23.64 -17.75 -0.97
CA GLU A 311 -23.00 -18.46 0.15
C GLU A 311 -23.56 -18.02 1.51
N LEU A 312 -23.80 -16.72 1.66
CA LEU A 312 -24.32 -16.15 2.90
C LEU A 312 -25.27 -15.02 2.60
N LEU A 313 -26.42 -15.05 3.26
CA LEU A 313 -27.38 -13.96 3.29
C LEU A 313 -27.59 -13.51 4.73
N GLN A 314 -27.23 -12.27 5.02
CA GLN A 314 -27.51 -11.62 6.30
C GLN A 314 -28.51 -10.50 6.11
N ILE A 315 -29.55 -10.48 6.94
CA ILE A 315 -30.57 -9.45 6.92
C ILE A 315 -30.59 -8.73 8.27
N SER A 316 -30.47 -7.40 8.21
CA SER A 316 -30.61 -6.52 9.37
C SER A 316 -31.78 -5.60 9.17
N ILE A 317 -32.75 -5.64 10.09
CA ILE A 317 -33.95 -4.79 10.06
C ILE A 317 -33.85 -3.78 11.19
N ASN A 318 -33.95 -2.49 10.87
CA ASN A 318 -33.92 -1.43 11.85
C ASN A 318 -35.29 -1.30 12.53
N THR A 319 -35.35 -1.67 13.79
CA THR A 319 -36.58 -1.54 14.60
C THR A 319 -36.82 -0.13 15.13
N GLU A 320 -35.73 0.65 15.27
CA GLU A 320 -35.73 2.03 15.73
C GLU A 320 -34.92 2.91 14.81
N ALA A 321 -35.24 4.20 14.70
CA ALA A 321 -34.42 5.15 14.01
C ALA A 321 -33.11 5.32 14.77
N SER A 322 -31.99 4.92 14.17
CA SER A 322 -30.65 5.02 14.73
C SER A 322 -29.73 5.80 13.80
N THR A 323 -28.63 6.30 14.34
CA THR A 323 -27.60 7.03 13.57
C THR A 323 -26.37 6.18 13.29
N ASP A 324 -26.48 4.86 13.47
CA ASP A 324 -25.42 3.93 13.11
C ASP A 324 -25.24 3.80 11.59
N MET A 325 -24.13 3.20 11.17
CA MET A 325 -23.76 3.14 9.75
C MET A 325 -24.80 2.34 8.93
N ALA A 326 -25.40 1.30 9.49
CA ALA A 326 -26.41 0.50 8.83
C ALA A 326 -27.69 1.32 8.60
N SER A 327 -28.14 2.11 9.59
CA SER A 327 -29.30 2.98 9.48
C SER A 327 -29.05 4.13 8.50
N MET A 328 -27.84 4.67 8.42
CA MET A 328 -27.48 5.66 7.41
C MET A 328 -27.56 5.10 5.98
N MET A 329 -27.20 3.84 5.78
CA MET A 329 -27.31 3.16 4.48
C MET A 329 -28.77 2.88 4.09
N THR A 330 -29.64 2.65 5.05
CA THR A 330 -31.08 2.40 4.83
C THR A 330 -31.95 3.68 4.87
N GLY A 331 -31.36 4.87 4.84
CA GLY A 331 -32.06 6.14 4.88
C GLY A 331 -32.45 6.62 6.29
N GLY A 332 -31.89 6.03 7.36
CA GLY A 332 -32.00 6.51 8.74
C GLY A 332 -33.34 6.31 9.42
N GLY A 333 -34.35 5.72 8.76
CA GLY A 333 -35.72 5.51 9.28
C GLY A 333 -35.91 4.17 10.00
N ALA A 334 -36.82 4.13 10.96
CA ALA A 334 -37.32 2.88 11.50
C ALA A 334 -38.05 2.07 10.40
N GLY A 335 -37.83 0.75 10.37
CA GLY A 335 -38.44 -0.13 9.38
C GLY A 335 -37.60 -0.38 8.13
N GLY A 336 -36.45 0.29 7.96
CA GLY A 336 -35.54 -0.03 6.88
C GLY A 336 -34.81 -1.36 7.08
N ALA A 337 -34.49 -2.06 5.99
CA ALA A 337 -33.72 -3.30 6.04
C ALA A 337 -32.47 -3.22 5.15
N LEU A 338 -31.37 -3.78 5.64
CA LEU A 338 -30.13 -3.97 4.92
C LEU A 338 -29.90 -5.49 4.77
N MET A 339 -29.77 -5.92 3.53
CA MET A 339 -29.38 -7.30 3.21
C MET A 339 -27.96 -7.30 2.70
N PHE A 340 -27.15 -8.18 3.22
CA PHE A 340 -25.77 -8.40 2.82
C PHE A 340 -25.65 -9.80 2.26
N LEU A 341 -25.20 -9.90 1.02
CA LEU A 341 -24.99 -11.16 0.31
C LEU A 341 -23.52 -11.35 0.04
N THR A 342 -23.03 -12.56 0.25
CA THR A 342 -21.72 -12.99 -0.22
C THR A 342 -21.86 -14.12 -1.23
N PHE A 343 -21.01 -14.12 -2.20
CA PHE A 343 -20.94 -15.10 -3.29
C PHE A 343 -19.59 -15.77 -3.33
N ASP A 344 -19.50 -16.93 -3.97
CA ASP A 344 -18.23 -17.63 -4.17
C ASP A 344 -17.17 -16.68 -4.76
N PRO A 345 -16.00 -16.51 -4.09
CA PRO A 345 -14.92 -15.68 -4.58
C PRO A 345 -14.44 -16.05 -6.00
N ASP A 346 -14.56 -17.34 -6.39
CA ASP A 346 -14.13 -17.84 -7.69
C ASP A 346 -15.19 -17.73 -8.80
N MET A 347 -16.38 -17.22 -8.47
CA MET A 347 -17.47 -17.05 -9.44
C MET A 347 -17.05 -16.10 -10.57
N LYS A 348 -17.18 -16.55 -11.83
CA LYS A 348 -16.80 -15.75 -13.01
C LYS A 348 -17.93 -14.91 -13.60
N ASN A 349 -19.18 -15.28 -13.36
CA ASN A 349 -20.40 -14.64 -13.87
C ASN A 349 -21.06 -13.69 -12.86
N PHE A 350 -20.33 -13.22 -11.86
CA PHE A 350 -20.86 -12.31 -10.83
C PHE A 350 -21.57 -11.06 -11.38
N PRO A 351 -21.09 -10.39 -12.46
CA PRO A 351 -21.80 -9.23 -13.01
C PRO A 351 -23.21 -9.56 -13.53
N GLU A 352 -23.37 -10.74 -14.13
CA GLU A 352 -24.67 -11.22 -14.66
C GLU A 352 -25.63 -11.56 -13.52
N VAL A 353 -25.15 -12.27 -12.50
CA VAL A 353 -25.89 -12.62 -11.29
C VAL A 353 -26.35 -11.37 -10.55
N ARG A 354 -25.47 -10.36 -10.45
CA ARG A 354 -25.80 -9.09 -9.85
C ARG A 354 -26.93 -8.38 -10.59
N GLU A 355 -26.87 -8.32 -11.92
CA GLU A 355 -27.90 -7.68 -12.75
C GLU A 355 -29.26 -8.41 -12.63
N GLU A 356 -29.27 -9.75 -12.58
CA GLU A 356 -30.47 -10.53 -12.32
C GLU A 356 -31.12 -10.24 -10.98
N ILE A 357 -30.29 -10.15 -9.92
CA ILE A 357 -30.80 -9.85 -8.55
C ILE A 357 -31.31 -8.40 -8.49
N GLU A 358 -30.60 -7.46 -9.08
CA GLU A 358 -31.02 -6.05 -9.16
C GLU A 358 -32.37 -5.92 -9.89
N GLU A 359 -32.56 -6.60 -11.00
CA GLU A 359 -33.82 -6.61 -11.77
C GLU A 359 -34.97 -7.25 -10.98
N TYR A 360 -34.69 -8.37 -10.30
CA TYR A 360 -35.68 -9.06 -9.46
C TYR A 360 -36.16 -8.18 -8.30
N VAL A 361 -35.22 -7.58 -7.57
CA VAL A 361 -35.55 -6.70 -6.41
C VAL A 361 -36.27 -5.45 -6.88
N PHE A 362 -35.88 -4.87 -8.01
CA PHE A 362 -36.55 -3.70 -8.59
C PHE A 362 -38.01 -4.01 -8.98
N ASN A 363 -38.28 -5.19 -9.54
CA ASN A 363 -39.61 -5.62 -9.92
C ASN A 363 -40.54 -5.86 -8.71
N ILE A 364 -39.99 -6.38 -7.59
CA ILE A 364 -40.76 -6.52 -6.33
C ILE A 364 -41.09 -5.15 -5.75
N GLY A 365 -40.12 -4.22 -5.75
CA GLY A 365 -40.34 -2.86 -5.25
C GLY A 365 -41.41 -2.07 -6.00
N GLN A 366 -41.64 -2.37 -7.28
CA GLN A 366 -42.74 -1.77 -8.06
C GLN A 366 -44.10 -2.48 -7.90
N SER A 367 -44.12 -3.72 -7.42
CA SER A 367 -45.36 -4.51 -7.25
C SER A 367 -46.08 -4.21 -5.93
N GLY A 368 -45.47 -3.40 -5.06
CA GLY A 368 -45.97 -2.98 -3.75
C GLY A 368 -46.66 -1.62 -3.72
N GLU A 369 -46.97 -0.99 -4.89
CA GLU A 369 -47.79 0.21 -5.00
C GLU A 369 -49.28 -0.13 -5.16
#